data_85adba2e3636a39575c058df12673c30
#
_entry.id   85adba2e3636a39575c058df12673c30
#
_cell.length_a   1.000
_cell.length_b   1.000
_cell.length_c   1.000
_cell.angle_alpha   90.00
_cell.angle_beta   90.00
_cell.angle_gamma   90.00
#
_symmetry.space_group_name_H-M   'P 1'
#
loop_
_entity.id
_entity.type
_entity.pdbx_description
1 polymer ?
#
loop_
_entity_poly.entity_id
_entity_poly.type
_entity_poly.pdbx_seq_one_letter_code
_entity_poly.pdbx_strand_id
1 'polypeptide(L)'
;MEETTSTDLKDVLFNEPSISFGGGNGQSQWVTIRGMGQDQIDYKVDDTYTDSQIFHHNGRFMLDPALVKVVAVQKGTGSASAGIGATSGAIVAETVEAKDLLREGQNVGFKVNAGISSNKGYSRGASVYGQAGGFDALVSGNFVRDKEYTAGKGYRNLLGSDKVLNSGLGSRGLLGKIGYRFNEDNRIELSHRQEKQYGERALREEFDFSQVFQTDRRTGQYVLDANGNRIPNTANNSPRYRTLTQDTTNLEFKGGNLGFIDKIKANVYRLNTKRDEVPSPDYELDGEVRTYGANLNLDSRLFDRHTLKYGVNWRTQKSSSNGENNEKKSDAGVYVEGIWDFSPVTLTTGLRYDRWKMKTSSNTENSDGNLNPSIGLVYDITPDFSINTSLNYATRSPRLYEAALMSIRSIKASPDLKAERSRNAEIGFNYHWNSALTLSGSYFHQQIKDVQAIRQEGKYYVWVNGGKLKNTGYELNAAYRWKGLTARAGVAYSKPKLNGDTADKVTTAIPMGRTWTTGLSYQFDNPNLEIGWRGRYVQNAGYAPTSRGSDVALNVVRAGYGVNDIFANWKPTGKDDLNVNFAVNNVLNKNYKPHSQRAGANALPEPGRDIRLSVNYRF
;
A
#
# COMPACT_ATOMS: atom_id res chain seq x y z
N MET A 1 8.74 -13.75 -5.91
CA MET A 1 8.46 -12.59 -6.80
C MET A 1 9.21 -12.62 -8.13
N GLU A 2 10.04 -13.63 -8.39
CA GLU A 2 10.81 -13.75 -9.64
C GLU A 2 10.00 -14.28 -10.84
N GLU A 3 8.86 -14.92 -10.58
CA GLU A 3 8.01 -15.55 -11.60
C GLU A 3 6.85 -14.63 -12.01
N THR A 4 7.16 -13.38 -12.36
CA THR A 4 6.14 -12.39 -12.72
C THR A 4 6.71 -11.36 -13.70
N THR A 5 5.85 -10.83 -14.55
CA THR A 5 6.13 -9.65 -15.39
C THR A 5 5.82 -8.33 -14.68
N SER A 6 5.38 -8.38 -13.43
CA SER A 6 4.88 -7.20 -12.71
C SER A 6 5.98 -6.20 -12.41
N THR A 7 5.71 -4.95 -12.72
CA THR A 7 6.53 -3.78 -12.33
C THR A 7 5.82 -2.91 -11.30
N ASP A 8 4.66 -3.37 -10.79
CA ASP A 8 3.80 -2.64 -9.89
C ASP A 8 3.15 -3.59 -8.86
N LEU A 9 3.03 -3.15 -7.62
CA LEU A 9 2.41 -3.93 -6.54
C LEU A 9 0.94 -4.26 -6.76
N LYS A 10 0.20 -3.45 -7.50
CA LYS A 10 -1.20 -3.76 -7.82
C LYS A 10 -1.33 -5.08 -8.58
N ASP A 11 -0.38 -5.40 -9.43
CA ASP A 11 -0.37 -6.68 -10.15
C ASP A 11 0.00 -7.84 -9.23
N VAL A 12 0.93 -7.62 -8.30
CA VAL A 12 1.34 -8.61 -7.31
C VAL A 12 0.18 -8.98 -6.38
N LEU A 13 -0.63 -8.01 -5.99
CA LEU A 13 -1.75 -8.18 -5.06
C LEU A 13 -3.11 -8.33 -5.75
N PHE A 14 -3.13 -8.59 -7.04
CA PHE A 14 -4.34 -8.72 -7.86
C PHE A 14 -5.36 -9.73 -7.32
N ASN A 15 -4.90 -10.83 -6.75
CA ASN A 15 -5.75 -11.91 -6.23
C ASN A 15 -6.22 -11.69 -4.79
N GLU A 16 -5.89 -10.57 -4.16
CA GLU A 16 -6.38 -10.23 -2.82
C GLU A 16 -7.68 -9.40 -2.94
N PRO A 17 -8.87 -9.98 -2.66
CA PRO A 17 -10.14 -9.30 -2.94
C PRO A 17 -10.41 -8.11 -2.03
N SER A 18 -9.81 -8.03 -0.85
CA SER A 18 -10.02 -6.95 0.12
C SER A 18 -9.18 -5.71 -0.13
N ILE A 19 -8.17 -5.79 -1.00
CA ILE A 19 -7.32 -4.66 -1.37
C ILE A 19 -7.68 -4.17 -2.77
N SER A 20 -7.62 -2.87 -2.97
CA SER A 20 -7.83 -2.25 -4.29
C SER A 20 -6.84 -1.11 -4.51
N PHE A 21 -6.38 -0.98 -5.73
CA PHE A 21 -5.48 0.08 -6.19
C PHE A 21 -6.17 0.89 -7.28
N GLY A 22 -6.04 2.21 -7.22
CA GLY A 22 -6.54 3.13 -8.24
C GLY A 22 -5.49 4.14 -8.66
N GLY A 23 -5.80 4.96 -9.65
CA GLY A 23 -4.92 6.02 -10.13
C GLY A 23 -4.04 5.67 -11.32
N GLY A 24 -4.35 4.61 -12.04
CA GLY A 24 -3.74 4.23 -13.32
C GLY A 24 -2.37 3.62 -13.21
N ASN A 25 -1.32 4.38 -13.08
CA ASN A 25 0.05 3.89 -12.93
C ASN A 25 0.63 4.16 -11.54
N GLY A 26 1.79 3.57 -11.24
CA GLY A 26 2.34 3.45 -9.88
C GLY A 26 2.55 4.73 -9.09
N GLN A 27 2.54 5.90 -9.71
CA GLN A 27 2.82 7.16 -9.01
C GLN A 27 1.63 7.76 -8.28
N SER A 28 0.43 7.58 -8.79
CA SER A 28 -0.80 8.11 -8.20
C SER A 28 -1.72 7.02 -7.67
N GLN A 29 -1.14 5.95 -7.17
CA GLN A 29 -1.90 4.84 -6.63
C GLN A 29 -2.62 5.22 -5.34
N TRP A 30 -3.92 5.04 -5.36
CA TRP A 30 -4.79 5.10 -4.21
C TRP A 30 -5.08 3.68 -3.75
N VAL A 31 -4.72 3.38 -2.51
CA VAL A 31 -4.86 2.03 -1.98
C VAL A 31 -5.93 2.00 -0.91
N THR A 32 -6.77 0.97 -0.97
CA THR A 32 -7.74 0.68 0.09
C THR A 32 -7.59 -0.76 0.56
N ILE A 33 -7.75 -0.95 1.86
CA ILE A 33 -7.91 -2.26 2.48
C ILE A 33 -9.29 -2.26 3.15
N ARG A 34 -10.19 -3.15 2.76
CA ARG A 34 -11.57 -3.18 3.26
C ARG A 34 -12.30 -1.84 3.08
N GLY A 35 -12.04 -1.12 1.97
CA GLY A 35 -12.57 0.21 1.73
C GLY A 35 -11.95 1.34 2.57
N MET A 36 -11.05 1.03 3.49
CA MET A 36 -10.31 2.03 4.27
C MET A 36 -9.20 2.62 3.43
N GLY A 37 -9.14 3.95 3.36
CA GLY A 37 -8.20 4.68 2.50
C GLY A 37 -6.80 4.79 3.08
N GLN A 38 -5.91 5.37 2.29
CA GLN A 38 -4.49 5.43 2.62
C GLN A 38 -4.15 6.21 3.90
N ASP A 39 -5.05 7.04 4.42
CA ASP A 39 -4.87 7.71 5.70
C ASP A 39 -5.09 6.79 6.90
N GLN A 40 -5.71 5.63 6.67
CA GLN A 40 -6.08 4.65 7.69
C GLN A 40 -5.21 3.39 7.67
N ILE A 41 -4.38 3.22 6.65
CA ILE A 41 -3.52 2.06 6.46
C ILE A 41 -2.05 2.45 6.45
N ASP A 42 -1.18 1.50 6.76
CA ASP A 42 0.26 1.69 6.76
C ASP A 42 0.96 0.90 5.66
N TYR A 43 2.15 1.39 5.27
CA TYR A 43 3.10 0.68 4.42
C TYR A 43 4.39 0.47 5.20
N LYS A 44 4.69 -0.77 5.51
CA LYS A 44 5.85 -1.15 6.29
C LYS A 44 6.81 -1.96 5.44
N VAL A 45 8.02 -1.46 5.25
CA VAL A 45 9.07 -2.15 4.52
C VAL A 45 10.25 -2.31 5.46
N ASP A 46 10.61 -3.54 5.79
CA ASP A 46 11.68 -3.86 6.75
C ASP A 46 11.50 -3.10 8.09
N ASP A 47 10.28 -3.05 8.62
CA ASP A 47 9.87 -2.31 9.82
C ASP A 47 10.14 -0.79 9.78
N THR A 48 10.23 -0.23 8.61
CA THR A 48 10.29 1.22 8.38
C THR A 48 8.98 1.73 7.78
N TYR A 49 8.43 2.81 8.30
CA TYR A 49 7.20 3.41 7.77
C TYR A 49 6.98 4.85 8.23
N THR A 50 6.16 5.56 7.46
CA THR A 50 5.68 6.91 7.76
C THR A 50 4.19 7.00 7.48
N ASP A 51 3.45 7.81 8.24
CA ASP A 51 2.06 8.14 7.95
C ASP A 51 1.87 9.55 7.36
N SER A 52 2.96 10.28 7.21
CA SER A 52 2.96 11.61 6.60
C SER A 52 2.94 11.52 5.08
N GLN A 53 2.32 12.51 4.45
CA GLN A 53 2.11 12.57 3.01
C GLN A 53 2.68 13.86 2.42
N ILE A 54 3.28 13.78 1.24
CA ILE A 54 3.78 14.95 0.52
C ILE A 54 2.62 15.73 -0.12
N PHE A 55 1.75 15.01 -0.84
CA PHE A 55 0.65 15.60 -1.60
C PHE A 55 -0.43 14.57 -1.89
N HIS A 56 -1.70 14.91 -1.66
CA HIS A 56 -2.82 13.97 -1.81
C HIS A 56 -3.10 13.54 -3.27
N HIS A 57 -2.52 14.20 -4.25
CA HIS A 57 -2.59 13.80 -5.65
C HIS A 57 -1.43 12.87 -6.08
N ASN A 58 -0.56 12.51 -5.16
CA ASN A 58 0.49 11.52 -5.38
C ASN A 58 0.29 10.31 -4.47
N GLY A 59 0.65 9.13 -4.94
CA GLY A 59 0.69 7.95 -4.11
C GLY A 59 1.69 8.12 -2.95
N ARG A 60 1.30 7.66 -1.75
CA ARG A 60 2.19 7.66 -0.57
C ARG A 60 3.24 6.57 -0.65
N PHE A 61 2.94 5.55 -1.39
CA PHE A 61 3.65 4.29 -1.37
C PHE A 61 4.56 4.13 -2.58
N MET A 62 5.83 3.87 -2.30
CA MET A 62 6.85 3.62 -3.32
C MET A 62 7.57 2.32 -2.97
N LEU A 63 7.37 1.29 -3.77
CA LEU A 63 8.08 0.03 -3.62
C LEU A 63 8.22 -0.65 -4.98
N ASP A 64 9.45 -0.93 -5.37
CA ASP A 64 9.76 -1.70 -6.56
C ASP A 64 9.63 -3.21 -6.23
N PRO A 65 8.71 -3.94 -6.88
CA PRO A 65 8.55 -5.37 -6.67
C PRO A 65 9.83 -6.19 -6.90
N ALA A 66 10.74 -5.71 -7.76
CA ALA A 66 12.00 -6.38 -8.03
C ALA A 66 12.96 -6.42 -6.84
N LEU A 67 12.79 -5.54 -5.86
CA LEU A 67 13.61 -5.47 -4.64
C LEU A 67 13.03 -6.25 -3.46
N VAL A 68 11.90 -6.90 -3.63
CA VAL A 68 11.10 -7.47 -2.54
C VAL A 68 11.04 -8.99 -2.62
N LYS A 69 11.17 -9.66 -1.50
CA LYS A 69 10.99 -11.12 -1.38
C LYS A 69 9.61 -11.52 -0.87
N VAL A 70 9.01 -10.72 0.01
CA VAL A 70 7.72 -10.99 0.64
C VAL A 70 6.86 -9.73 0.62
N VAL A 71 5.60 -9.90 0.26
CA VAL A 71 4.55 -8.90 0.45
C VAL A 71 3.36 -9.57 1.12
N ALA A 72 2.86 -8.97 2.18
CA ALA A 72 1.68 -9.42 2.90
C ALA A 72 0.70 -8.27 3.15
N VAL A 73 -0.57 -8.59 3.26
CA VAL A 73 -1.63 -7.64 3.63
C VAL A 73 -2.14 -7.99 5.01
N GLN A 74 -1.98 -7.07 5.95
CA GLN A 74 -2.61 -7.13 7.27
C GLN A 74 -3.93 -6.38 7.21
N LYS A 75 -4.97 -6.94 7.82
CA LYS A 75 -6.33 -6.41 7.73
C LYS A 75 -6.88 -6.09 9.11
N GLY A 76 -7.65 -5.02 9.20
CA GLY A 76 -8.28 -4.59 10.43
C GLY A 76 -7.32 -3.99 11.47
N THR A 77 -7.85 -3.75 12.67
CA THR A 77 -7.07 -3.19 13.78
C THR A 77 -6.11 -4.23 14.34
N GLY A 78 -4.84 -3.86 14.46
CA GLY A 78 -3.79 -4.72 15.00
C GLY A 78 -3.90 -4.91 16.51
N SER A 79 -3.26 -5.97 17.03
CA SER A 79 -3.08 -6.22 18.46
C SER A 79 -2.03 -5.29 19.07
N ALA A 80 -1.76 -5.43 20.37
CA ALA A 80 -0.80 -4.58 21.10
C ALA A 80 0.60 -4.55 20.45
N SER A 81 1.07 -5.66 19.89
CA SER A 81 2.39 -5.77 19.23
C SER A 81 2.45 -5.23 17.80
N ALA A 82 1.34 -4.77 17.23
CA ALA A 82 1.28 -4.38 15.82
C ALA A 82 1.97 -3.04 15.48
N GLY A 83 2.40 -2.28 16.48
CA GLY A 83 3.11 -1.02 16.29
C GLY A 83 2.25 0.23 16.34
N ILE A 84 2.85 1.37 16.06
CA ILE A 84 2.21 2.69 16.09
C ILE A 84 1.16 2.78 14.97
N GLY A 85 -0.04 3.27 15.29
CA GLY A 85 -1.06 3.63 14.31
C GLY A 85 -1.75 2.44 13.62
N ALA A 86 -1.70 1.25 14.17
CA ALA A 86 -2.22 0.02 13.57
C ALA A 86 -3.77 -0.07 13.61
N THR A 87 -4.48 0.87 12.99
CA THR A 87 -5.94 1.00 13.08
C THR A 87 -6.71 0.21 12.03
N SER A 88 -6.25 0.16 10.78
CA SER A 88 -7.06 -0.40 9.69
C SER A 88 -6.28 -1.31 8.73
N GLY A 89 -5.13 -1.76 9.15
CA GLY A 89 -4.30 -2.69 8.39
C GLY A 89 -3.06 -2.05 7.78
N ALA A 90 -2.28 -2.88 7.10
CA ALA A 90 -1.03 -2.50 6.48
C ALA A 90 -0.69 -3.38 5.28
N ILE A 91 0.07 -2.82 4.35
CA ILE A 91 0.89 -3.60 3.42
C ILE A 91 2.28 -3.72 4.06
N VAL A 92 2.72 -4.96 4.24
CA VAL A 92 4.02 -5.28 4.84
C VAL A 92 4.90 -5.95 3.81
N ALA A 93 6.10 -5.46 3.64
CA ALA A 93 7.06 -6.01 2.68
C ALA A 93 8.43 -6.22 3.34
N GLU A 94 9.12 -7.23 2.84
CA GLU A 94 10.52 -7.48 3.17
C GLU A 94 11.35 -7.44 1.90
N THR A 95 12.46 -6.71 1.93
CA THR A 95 13.39 -6.64 0.81
C THR A 95 14.32 -7.84 0.77
N VAL A 96 14.86 -8.14 -0.42
CA VAL A 96 15.76 -9.28 -0.64
C VAL A 96 17.06 -9.12 0.15
N GLU A 97 17.63 -10.25 0.54
CA GLU A 97 18.97 -10.38 1.14
C GLU A 97 19.84 -11.29 0.27
N ALA A 98 21.15 -11.25 0.47
CA ALA A 98 22.10 -12.11 -0.26
C ALA A 98 21.74 -13.61 -0.13
N LYS A 99 21.36 -14.06 1.06
CA LYS A 99 20.97 -15.45 1.31
C LYS A 99 19.74 -15.93 0.52
N ASP A 100 18.85 -15.00 0.15
CA ASP A 100 17.65 -15.32 -0.63
C ASP A 100 17.99 -15.62 -2.10
N LEU A 101 19.15 -15.18 -2.56
CA LEU A 101 19.61 -15.28 -3.93
C LEU A 101 20.76 -16.28 -4.10
N LEU A 102 21.60 -16.48 -3.08
CA LEU A 102 22.69 -17.44 -3.09
C LEU A 102 22.15 -18.88 -3.09
N ARG A 103 22.75 -19.73 -3.90
CA ARG A 103 22.50 -21.17 -3.89
C ARG A 103 23.36 -21.85 -2.82
N GLU A 104 22.99 -23.07 -2.49
CA GLU A 104 23.77 -23.89 -1.57
C GLU A 104 25.22 -24.02 -2.06
N GLY A 105 26.17 -23.72 -1.19
CA GLY A 105 27.61 -23.74 -1.49
C GLY A 105 28.12 -22.56 -2.32
N GLN A 106 27.27 -21.63 -2.73
CA GLN A 106 27.65 -20.45 -3.49
C GLN A 106 28.05 -19.29 -2.56
N ASN A 107 29.20 -18.67 -2.83
CA ASN A 107 29.69 -17.53 -2.04
C ASN A 107 29.49 -16.20 -2.76
N VAL A 108 29.38 -16.18 -4.08
CA VAL A 108 29.14 -14.99 -4.89
C VAL A 108 28.13 -15.34 -5.99
N GLY A 109 27.21 -14.47 -6.24
CA GLY A 109 26.23 -14.62 -7.31
C GLY A 109 25.89 -13.31 -7.98
N PHE A 110 25.28 -13.44 -9.13
CA PHE A 110 24.87 -12.31 -9.98
C PHE A 110 23.51 -12.62 -10.60
N LYS A 111 22.65 -11.59 -10.68
CA LYS A 111 21.34 -11.70 -11.30
C LYS A 111 21.11 -10.54 -12.26
N VAL A 112 20.51 -10.82 -13.40
CA VAL A 112 20.03 -9.81 -14.34
C VAL A 112 18.60 -10.07 -14.69
N ASN A 113 17.85 -9.00 -14.98
CA ASN A 113 16.49 -9.08 -15.48
C ASN A 113 16.24 -8.03 -16.56
N ALA A 114 15.38 -8.36 -17.49
CA ALA A 114 14.90 -7.46 -18.53
C ALA A 114 13.44 -7.77 -18.85
N GLY A 115 12.66 -6.75 -19.17
CA GLY A 115 11.26 -6.89 -19.53
C GLY A 115 10.82 -5.85 -20.55
N ILE A 116 9.80 -6.19 -21.32
CA ILE A 116 9.16 -5.32 -22.30
C ILE A 116 7.64 -5.41 -22.19
N SER A 117 6.97 -4.35 -22.61
CA SER A 117 5.51 -4.21 -22.58
C SER A 117 5.00 -3.63 -23.90
N SER A 118 3.83 -4.08 -24.37
CA SER A 118 3.18 -3.54 -25.56
C SER A 118 2.79 -2.06 -25.43
N ASN A 119 2.69 -1.53 -24.20
CA ASN A 119 2.54 -0.10 -23.91
C ASN A 119 3.85 0.70 -24.07
N LYS A 120 4.81 0.13 -24.80
CA LYS A 120 6.14 0.72 -25.02
C LYS A 120 6.92 0.97 -23.72
N GLY A 121 6.68 0.08 -22.73
CA GLY A 121 7.45 0.01 -21.52
C GLY A 121 8.61 -0.96 -21.63
N TYR A 122 9.63 -0.73 -20.80
CA TYR A 122 10.71 -1.69 -20.60
C TYR A 122 11.20 -1.62 -19.15
N SER A 123 11.73 -2.73 -18.68
CA SER A 123 12.42 -2.83 -17.40
C SER A 123 13.79 -3.46 -17.57
N ARG A 124 14.72 -3.12 -16.69
CA ARG A 124 16.05 -3.75 -16.63
C ARG A 124 16.58 -3.63 -15.22
N GLY A 125 17.24 -4.68 -14.77
CA GLY A 125 17.85 -4.70 -13.44
C GLY A 125 19.03 -5.62 -13.35
N ALA A 126 19.82 -5.42 -12.30
CA ALA A 126 20.95 -6.25 -11.96
C ALA A 126 21.15 -6.30 -10.45
N SER A 127 21.65 -7.42 -9.96
CA SER A 127 22.03 -7.60 -8.56
C SER A 127 23.35 -8.34 -8.49
N VAL A 128 24.19 -7.92 -7.54
CA VAL A 128 25.41 -8.62 -7.16
C VAL A 128 25.33 -8.91 -5.66
N TYR A 129 25.66 -10.12 -5.26
CA TYR A 129 25.52 -10.54 -3.87
C TYR A 129 26.56 -11.58 -3.51
N GLY A 130 26.91 -11.62 -2.23
CA GLY A 130 27.92 -12.57 -1.75
C GLY A 130 27.93 -12.70 -0.25
N GLN A 131 28.71 -13.71 0.22
CA GLN A 131 28.94 -13.97 1.63
C GLN A 131 30.37 -14.46 1.86
N ALA A 132 30.96 -14.08 2.97
CA ALA A 132 32.27 -14.53 3.40
C ALA A 132 32.46 -14.29 4.90
N GLY A 133 32.86 -15.32 5.66
CA GLY A 133 33.28 -15.19 7.07
C GLY A 133 32.24 -14.52 7.99
N GLY A 134 30.98 -14.83 7.85
CA GLY A 134 29.88 -14.21 8.62
C GLY A 134 29.34 -12.91 8.02
N PHE A 135 30.05 -12.28 7.10
CA PHE A 135 29.57 -11.14 6.33
C PHE A 135 28.74 -11.59 5.13
N ASP A 136 27.72 -10.81 4.81
CA ASP A 136 27.00 -10.89 3.55
C ASP A 136 26.73 -9.49 3.01
N ALA A 137 26.61 -9.37 1.69
CA ALA A 137 26.36 -8.10 1.03
C ALA A 137 25.51 -8.29 -0.22
N LEU A 138 24.69 -7.28 -0.52
CA LEU A 138 23.86 -7.22 -1.70
C LEU A 138 23.86 -5.79 -2.23
N VAL A 139 24.00 -5.66 -3.55
CA VAL A 139 23.70 -4.42 -4.28
C VAL A 139 22.74 -4.78 -5.42
N SER A 140 21.59 -4.12 -5.46
CA SER A 140 20.55 -4.37 -6.45
C SER A 140 20.02 -3.06 -7.03
N GLY A 141 19.77 -3.04 -8.32
CA GLY A 141 19.16 -1.90 -9.00
C GLY A 141 18.15 -2.38 -10.03
N ASN A 142 17.04 -1.66 -10.14
CA ASN A 142 16.01 -1.90 -11.14
C ASN A 142 15.52 -0.59 -11.72
N PHE A 143 15.29 -0.56 -13.05
CA PHE A 143 14.85 0.61 -13.79
C PHE A 143 13.65 0.23 -14.63
N VAL A 144 12.59 1.01 -14.55
CA VAL A 144 11.38 0.85 -15.35
C VAL A 144 11.09 2.15 -16.08
N ARG A 145 10.73 2.05 -17.35
CA ARG A 145 10.27 3.18 -18.15
C ARG A 145 9.02 2.78 -18.91
N ASP A 146 7.92 3.40 -18.54
CA ASP A 146 6.65 3.26 -19.23
C ASP A 146 6.32 4.56 -19.97
N LYS A 147 5.92 4.46 -21.23
CA LYS A 147 5.32 5.56 -21.97
C LYS A 147 3.84 5.69 -21.60
N GLU A 148 3.16 6.65 -22.20
CA GLU A 148 1.71 6.77 -22.04
C GLU A 148 1.01 5.48 -22.43
N TYR A 149 0.18 4.95 -21.54
CA TYR A 149 -0.52 3.71 -21.79
C TYR A 149 -1.78 3.92 -22.63
N THR A 150 -2.14 2.88 -23.34
CA THR A 150 -3.41 2.77 -24.07
C THR A 150 -4.49 2.28 -23.11
N ALA A 151 -5.59 3.01 -23.01
CA ALA A 151 -6.76 2.58 -22.22
C ALA A 151 -7.56 1.47 -22.93
N GLY A 152 -8.56 0.92 -22.25
CA GLY A 152 -9.40 -0.14 -22.81
C GLY A 152 -10.30 0.32 -23.96
N LYS A 153 -10.95 -0.65 -24.61
CA LYS A 153 -11.80 -0.44 -25.78
C LYS A 153 -12.86 0.63 -25.54
N GLY A 154 -12.97 1.57 -26.48
CA GLY A 154 -13.99 2.64 -26.44
C GLY A 154 -13.51 3.92 -25.78
N TYR A 155 -12.35 3.95 -25.14
CA TYR A 155 -11.76 5.19 -24.67
C TYR A 155 -11.24 6.04 -25.83
N ARG A 156 -11.44 7.36 -25.73
CA ARG A 156 -10.81 8.35 -26.61
C ARG A 156 -10.51 9.60 -25.79
N ASN A 157 -9.30 10.11 -25.90
CA ASN A 157 -8.94 11.43 -25.37
C ASN A 157 -9.42 12.55 -26.32
N LEU A 158 -9.23 13.81 -25.94
CA LEU A 158 -9.64 14.96 -26.75
C LEU A 158 -8.94 15.05 -28.12
N LEU A 159 -7.79 14.40 -28.28
CA LEU A 159 -7.06 14.34 -29.55
C LEU A 159 -7.52 13.15 -30.43
N GLY A 160 -8.57 12.44 -30.01
CA GLY A 160 -9.09 11.27 -30.72
C GLY A 160 -8.24 10.00 -30.57
N SER A 161 -7.22 10.02 -29.71
CA SER A 161 -6.36 8.87 -29.43
C SER A 161 -6.91 8.03 -28.28
N ASP A 162 -6.53 6.75 -28.26
CA ASP A 162 -6.81 5.80 -27.17
C ASP A 162 -5.79 5.86 -26.02
N LYS A 163 -4.80 6.75 -26.11
CA LYS A 163 -3.78 6.95 -25.07
C LYS A 163 -4.26 7.86 -23.96
N VAL A 164 -3.90 7.50 -22.73
CA VAL A 164 -4.09 8.35 -21.57
C VAL A 164 -2.91 9.33 -21.50
N LEU A 165 -3.22 10.61 -21.69
CA LEU A 165 -2.20 11.65 -21.75
C LEU A 165 -1.50 11.84 -20.41
N ASN A 166 -0.20 12.12 -20.41
CA ASN A 166 0.63 12.33 -19.23
C ASN A 166 0.67 11.14 -18.24
N SER A 167 0.42 9.94 -18.74
CA SER A 167 0.47 8.70 -17.94
C SER A 167 1.82 7.99 -17.98
N GLY A 168 2.78 8.48 -18.75
CA GLY A 168 4.14 7.94 -18.78
C GLY A 168 4.86 8.08 -17.44
N LEU A 169 5.62 7.06 -17.04
CA LEU A 169 6.31 7.01 -15.76
C LEU A 169 7.69 6.37 -15.93
N GLY A 170 8.70 7.02 -15.37
CA GLY A 170 9.98 6.40 -15.08
C GLY A 170 10.07 6.05 -13.61
N SER A 171 10.63 4.90 -13.27
CA SER A 171 10.93 4.53 -11.89
C SER A 171 12.30 3.88 -11.77
N ARG A 172 12.91 4.04 -10.59
CA ARG A 172 14.20 3.45 -10.25
C ARG A 172 14.17 2.98 -8.80
N GLY A 173 14.54 1.73 -8.59
CA GLY A 173 14.77 1.17 -7.26
C GLY A 173 16.24 0.79 -7.10
N LEU A 174 16.87 1.22 -6.01
CA LEU A 174 18.23 0.86 -5.63
C LEU A 174 18.22 0.32 -4.21
N LEU A 175 18.94 -0.78 -3.95
CA LEU A 175 19.06 -1.39 -2.64
C LEU A 175 20.48 -1.84 -2.40
N GLY A 176 21.06 -1.42 -1.27
CA GLY A 176 22.32 -1.91 -0.77
C GLY A 176 22.16 -2.45 0.64
N LYS A 177 22.74 -3.62 0.92
CA LYS A 177 22.75 -4.26 2.24
C LYS A 177 24.12 -4.79 2.59
N ILE A 178 24.51 -4.62 3.85
CA ILE A 178 25.66 -5.28 4.46
C ILE A 178 25.17 -5.86 5.77
N GLY A 179 25.37 -7.17 5.96
CA GLY A 179 25.03 -7.88 7.17
C GLY A 179 26.23 -8.59 7.78
N TYR A 180 26.21 -8.77 9.08
CA TYR A 180 27.16 -9.59 9.82
C TYR A 180 26.45 -10.49 10.81
N ARG A 181 26.74 -11.77 10.73
CA ARG A 181 26.23 -12.81 11.62
C ARG A 181 27.28 -13.13 12.68
N PHE A 182 26.99 -12.78 13.93
CA PHE A 182 27.88 -13.06 15.08
C PHE A 182 27.91 -14.54 15.43
N ASN A 183 26.75 -15.21 15.32
CA ASN A 183 26.54 -16.63 15.54
C ASN A 183 25.26 -17.06 14.79
N GLU A 184 24.80 -18.28 14.99
CA GLU A 184 23.61 -18.81 14.29
C GLU A 184 22.34 -17.97 14.54
N ASP A 185 22.20 -17.37 15.73
CA ASP A 185 21.00 -16.69 16.17
C ASP A 185 21.03 -15.16 15.98
N ASN A 186 22.22 -14.55 15.93
CA ASN A 186 22.36 -13.11 16.07
C ASN A 186 23.00 -12.46 14.83
N ARG A 187 22.31 -11.50 14.24
CA ARG A 187 22.72 -10.80 13.02
C ARG A 187 22.39 -9.31 13.08
N ILE A 188 23.32 -8.49 12.61
CA ILE A 188 23.11 -7.06 12.36
C ILE A 188 23.16 -6.78 10.86
N GLU A 189 22.32 -5.87 10.38
CA GLU A 189 22.27 -5.45 8.98
C GLU A 189 22.10 -3.96 8.85
N LEU A 190 22.93 -3.36 8.03
CA LEU A 190 22.74 -1.99 7.55
C LEU A 190 22.21 -2.04 6.11
N SER A 191 21.13 -1.36 5.85
CA SER A 191 20.55 -1.23 4.51
C SER A 191 20.30 0.22 4.13
N HIS A 192 20.44 0.50 2.83
CA HIS A 192 19.99 1.74 2.22
C HIS A 192 19.20 1.42 0.97
N ARG A 193 18.00 2.01 0.88
CA ARG A 193 17.09 1.86 -0.25
C ARG A 193 16.72 3.25 -0.76
N GLN A 194 16.79 3.43 -2.07
CA GLN A 194 16.25 4.60 -2.74
C GLN A 194 15.24 4.18 -3.79
N GLU A 195 14.07 4.78 -3.76
CA GLU A 195 13.08 4.65 -4.80
C GLU A 195 12.74 6.01 -5.36
N LYS A 196 12.75 6.14 -6.67
CA LYS A 196 12.50 7.37 -7.38
C LYS A 196 11.50 7.14 -8.51
N GLN A 197 10.50 7.99 -8.56
CA GLN A 197 9.54 8.08 -9.66
C GLN A 197 9.67 9.44 -10.33
N TYR A 198 9.62 9.49 -11.66
CA TYR A 198 9.85 10.73 -12.41
C TYR A 198 9.15 10.74 -13.77
N GLY A 199 8.85 11.92 -14.26
CA GLY A 199 8.29 12.14 -15.59
C GLY A 199 7.51 13.44 -15.70
N GLU A 200 7.04 13.71 -16.92
CA GLU A 200 6.08 14.78 -17.17
C GLU A 200 4.70 14.31 -16.76
N ARG A 201 4.15 14.92 -15.70
CA ARG A 201 2.92 14.48 -15.06
C ARG A 201 1.99 15.66 -14.87
N ALA A 202 0.70 15.39 -14.94
CA ALA A 202 -0.32 16.35 -14.54
C ALA A 202 -0.22 16.65 -13.03
N LEU A 203 -0.63 17.83 -12.61
CA LEU A 203 -0.65 18.20 -11.19
C LEU A 203 -1.51 17.23 -10.36
N ARG A 204 -2.67 16.87 -10.89
CA ARG A 204 -3.62 15.94 -10.27
C ARG A 204 -3.59 14.63 -11.05
N GLU A 205 -2.65 13.78 -10.73
CA GLU A 205 -2.30 12.60 -11.52
C GLU A 205 -3.40 11.55 -11.63
N GLU A 206 -4.31 11.51 -10.66
CA GLU A 206 -5.42 10.57 -10.62
C GLU A 206 -6.59 10.94 -11.53
N PHE A 207 -6.53 12.10 -12.19
CA PHE A 207 -7.59 12.58 -13.09
C PHE A 207 -7.16 12.57 -14.54
N ASP A 208 -8.11 12.24 -15.39
CA ASP A 208 -8.00 12.37 -16.84
C ASP A 208 -8.64 13.70 -17.29
N PHE A 209 -7.87 14.78 -17.27
CA PHE A 209 -8.32 16.08 -17.71
C PHE A 209 -8.39 16.25 -19.24
N SER A 210 -7.89 15.26 -19.98
CA SER A 210 -8.10 15.23 -21.44
C SER A 210 -9.56 15.05 -21.83
N GLN A 211 -10.43 14.75 -20.87
CA GLN A 211 -11.88 14.61 -21.03
C GLN A 211 -12.67 15.78 -20.44
N VAL A 212 -12.00 16.79 -19.87
CA VAL A 212 -12.64 17.89 -19.14
C VAL A 212 -12.66 19.17 -19.95
N PHE A 213 -13.83 19.77 -20.01
CA PHE A 213 -14.04 21.06 -20.66
C PHE A 213 -14.17 22.19 -19.64
N GLN A 214 -13.79 23.39 -20.06
CA GLN A 214 -13.99 24.58 -19.25
C GLN A 214 -15.48 24.83 -19.03
N THR A 215 -15.83 25.19 -17.79
CA THR A 215 -17.17 25.64 -17.44
C THR A 215 -17.12 27.06 -16.87
N ASP A 216 -18.06 27.87 -17.25
CA ASP A 216 -18.26 29.16 -16.62
C ASP A 216 -18.72 28.96 -15.16
N ARG A 217 -17.98 29.52 -14.22
CA ARG A 217 -18.20 29.32 -12.77
C ARG A 217 -19.54 29.86 -12.29
N ARG A 218 -20.11 30.86 -13.00
CA ARG A 218 -21.35 31.51 -12.63
C ARG A 218 -22.57 30.77 -13.16
N THR A 219 -22.48 30.26 -14.39
CA THR A 219 -23.62 29.64 -15.08
C THR A 219 -23.58 28.12 -15.08
N GLY A 220 -22.39 27.51 -14.82
CA GLY A 220 -22.16 26.09 -14.94
C GLY A 220 -22.16 25.57 -16.37
N GLN A 221 -22.31 26.42 -17.38
CA GLN A 221 -22.32 26.03 -18.78
C GLN A 221 -20.91 25.89 -19.34
N TYR A 222 -20.77 25.05 -20.38
CA TYR A 222 -19.50 24.91 -21.07
C TYR A 222 -19.08 26.20 -21.78
N VAL A 223 -17.81 26.55 -21.67
CA VAL A 223 -17.21 27.63 -22.46
C VAL A 223 -16.94 27.10 -23.87
N LEU A 224 -17.37 27.86 -24.89
CA LEU A 224 -17.21 27.50 -26.29
C LEU A 224 -16.17 28.41 -26.96
N ASP A 225 -15.44 27.85 -27.92
CA ASP A 225 -14.58 28.62 -28.82
C ASP A 225 -15.42 29.39 -29.89
N ALA A 226 -14.74 30.13 -30.75
CA ALA A 226 -15.39 30.90 -31.83
C ALA A 226 -16.14 30.02 -32.84
N ASN A 227 -15.86 28.72 -32.89
CA ASN A 227 -16.49 27.76 -33.78
C ASN A 227 -17.60 26.95 -33.09
N GLY A 228 -17.92 27.28 -31.83
CA GLY A 228 -18.93 26.59 -31.05
C GLY A 228 -18.44 25.27 -30.40
N ASN A 229 -17.15 24.96 -30.43
CA ASN A 229 -16.61 23.79 -29.78
C ASN A 229 -16.30 24.05 -28.30
N ARG A 230 -16.43 23.02 -27.47
CA ARG A 230 -16.09 23.11 -26.05
C ARG A 230 -14.58 23.28 -25.88
N ILE A 231 -14.16 24.24 -25.06
CA ILE A 231 -12.75 24.50 -24.79
C ILE A 231 -12.25 23.50 -23.74
N PRO A 232 -11.16 22.76 -24.01
CA PRO A 232 -10.54 21.88 -23.01
C PRO A 232 -10.07 22.64 -21.77
N ASN A 233 -10.27 22.07 -20.60
CA ASN A 233 -9.76 22.63 -19.34
C ASN A 233 -8.33 22.13 -19.07
N THR A 234 -7.35 22.77 -19.69
CA THR A 234 -5.94 22.45 -19.51
C THR A 234 -5.27 23.31 -18.42
N ALA A 235 -5.90 24.41 -18.01
CA ALA A 235 -5.27 25.41 -17.15
C ALA A 235 -4.85 24.90 -15.77
N ASN A 236 -5.62 23.98 -15.18
CA ASN A 236 -5.37 23.45 -13.85
C ASN A 236 -4.56 22.14 -13.83
N ASN A 237 -4.10 21.68 -15.00
CA ASN A 237 -3.45 20.38 -15.09
C ASN A 237 -2.36 20.30 -16.16
N SER A 238 -1.73 21.41 -16.46
CA SER A 238 -0.58 21.43 -17.34
C SER A 238 0.50 20.48 -16.84
N PRO A 239 1.01 19.59 -17.69
CA PRO A 239 2.04 18.66 -17.29
C PRO A 239 3.32 19.40 -16.92
N ARG A 240 4.01 18.92 -15.89
CA ARG A 240 5.30 19.38 -15.43
C ARG A 240 6.21 18.21 -15.16
N TYR A 241 7.49 18.41 -15.35
CA TYR A 241 8.45 17.40 -14.94
C TYR A 241 8.55 17.37 -13.42
N ARG A 242 8.35 16.19 -12.86
CA ARG A 242 8.34 15.98 -11.42
C ARG A 242 9.14 14.76 -11.04
N THR A 243 9.74 14.81 -9.87
CA THR A 243 10.36 13.68 -9.20
C THR A 243 9.78 13.49 -7.82
N LEU A 244 9.57 12.24 -7.46
CA LEU A 244 9.24 11.81 -6.11
C LEU A 244 10.31 10.81 -5.70
N THR A 245 11.06 11.12 -4.65
CA THR A 245 12.19 10.29 -4.18
C THR A 245 11.96 9.89 -2.73
N GLN A 246 12.16 8.62 -2.43
CA GLN A 246 12.14 8.10 -1.06
C GLN A 246 13.45 7.40 -0.77
N ASP A 247 14.17 7.88 0.24
CA ASP A 247 15.42 7.32 0.75
C ASP A 247 15.17 6.72 2.12
N THR A 248 15.57 5.46 2.32
CA THR A 248 15.44 4.77 3.59
C THR A 248 16.76 4.15 4.00
N THR A 249 17.29 4.56 5.15
CA THR A 249 18.46 3.93 5.78
C THR A 249 17.98 3.23 7.04
N ASN A 250 18.29 1.96 7.19
CA ASN A 250 17.84 1.12 8.29
C ASN A 250 18.98 0.31 8.87
N LEU A 251 19.17 0.38 10.18
CA LEU A 251 20.04 -0.51 10.93
C LEU A 251 19.17 -1.46 11.74
N GLU A 252 19.29 -2.75 11.48
CA GLU A 252 18.43 -3.79 12.06
C GLU A 252 19.29 -4.82 12.81
N PHE A 253 18.83 -5.23 13.97
CA PHE A 253 19.34 -6.37 14.70
C PHE A 253 18.23 -7.42 14.85
N LYS A 254 18.52 -8.63 14.44
CA LYS A 254 17.71 -9.82 14.68
C LYS A 254 18.53 -10.81 15.49
N GLY A 255 17.99 -11.22 16.62
CA GLY A 255 18.71 -12.10 17.51
C GLY A 255 17.80 -12.97 18.36
N GLY A 256 18.43 -13.78 19.20
CA GLY A 256 17.75 -14.66 20.14
C GLY A 256 18.69 -15.31 21.10
N ASN A 257 18.11 -16.15 21.98
CA ASN A 257 18.82 -16.96 22.97
C ASN A 257 19.72 -16.11 23.91
N LEU A 258 19.20 -14.94 24.32
CA LEU A 258 19.89 -14.02 25.23
C LEU A 258 19.23 -14.04 26.63
N GLY A 259 19.62 -15.03 27.44
CA GLY A 259 19.06 -15.24 28.77
C GLY A 259 17.58 -15.63 28.70
N PHE A 260 16.70 -14.81 29.28
CA PHE A 260 15.24 -15.01 29.23
C PHE A 260 14.58 -14.48 27.95
N ILE A 261 15.35 -13.91 27.04
CA ILE A 261 14.85 -13.38 25.76
C ILE A 261 15.11 -14.39 24.67
N ASP A 262 14.04 -14.95 24.10
CA ASP A 262 14.11 -15.94 23.02
C ASP A 262 14.29 -15.29 21.66
N LYS A 263 13.67 -14.12 21.42
CA LYS A 263 13.79 -13.37 20.16
C LYS A 263 13.93 -11.88 20.43
N ILE A 264 14.79 -11.25 19.64
CA ILE A 264 14.93 -9.79 19.55
C ILE A 264 14.78 -9.38 18.10
N LYS A 265 13.96 -8.38 17.85
CA LYS A 265 13.91 -7.66 16.60
C LYS A 265 13.94 -6.18 16.90
N ALA A 266 15.04 -5.52 16.57
CA ALA A 266 15.25 -4.11 16.82
C ALA A 266 15.71 -3.43 15.53
N ASN A 267 15.26 -2.21 15.29
CA ASN A 267 15.78 -1.38 14.23
C ASN A 267 15.73 0.11 14.59
N VAL A 268 16.61 0.86 13.96
CA VAL A 268 16.57 2.32 13.90
C VAL A 268 16.64 2.73 12.45
N TYR A 269 15.84 3.71 12.05
CA TYR A 269 15.76 4.09 10.65
C TYR A 269 15.56 5.59 10.44
N ARG A 270 15.99 6.02 9.26
CA ARG A 270 15.65 7.31 8.68
C ARG A 270 14.96 7.06 7.34
N LEU A 271 13.79 7.66 7.16
CA LEU A 271 13.03 7.62 5.92
C LEU A 271 12.77 9.06 5.49
N ASN A 272 13.20 9.42 4.29
CA ASN A 272 13.02 10.74 3.74
C ASN A 272 12.27 10.66 2.42
N THR A 273 11.16 11.37 2.32
CA THR A 273 10.40 11.48 1.06
C THR A 273 10.44 12.92 0.59
N LYS A 274 10.83 13.13 -0.66
CA LYS A 274 10.97 14.45 -1.26
C LYS A 274 10.25 14.50 -2.60
N ARG A 275 9.52 15.58 -2.82
CA ARG A 275 8.90 15.93 -4.08
C ARG A 275 9.52 17.19 -4.62
N ASP A 276 10.05 17.11 -5.84
CA ASP A 276 10.58 18.25 -6.59
C ASP A 276 9.80 18.37 -7.90
N GLU A 277 9.46 19.58 -8.27
CA GLU A 277 8.78 19.91 -9.51
C GLU A 277 9.54 21.02 -10.24
N VAL A 278 9.58 20.98 -11.56
CA VAL A 278 10.17 22.07 -12.35
C VAL A 278 9.42 23.37 -12.03
N PRO A 279 10.12 24.44 -11.64
CA PRO A 279 9.50 25.69 -11.23
C PRO A 279 8.49 26.21 -12.23
N SER A 280 7.37 26.69 -11.70
CA SER A 280 6.33 27.38 -12.46
C SER A 280 6.31 28.85 -12.04
N PRO A 281 5.98 29.77 -12.97
CA PRO A 281 5.79 31.18 -12.62
C PRO A 281 4.69 31.40 -11.56
N ASP A 282 3.74 30.48 -11.46
CA ASP A 282 2.57 30.66 -10.60
C ASP A 282 2.79 30.15 -9.16
N TYR A 283 3.36 28.94 -8.99
CA TYR A 283 3.67 28.36 -7.68
C TYR A 283 4.46 27.04 -7.81
N GLU A 284 5.19 26.72 -6.78
CA GLU A 284 5.91 25.44 -6.62
C GLU A 284 5.24 24.62 -5.52
N LEU A 285 5.03 23.35 -5.79
CA LEU A 285 4.49 22.39 -4.82
C LEU A 285 5.56 21.38 -4.38
N ASP A 286 6.73 21.89 -4.06
CA ASP A 286 7.81 21.10 -3.50
C ASP A 286 7.57 20.82 -2.02
N GLY A 287 8.02 19.67 -1.56
CA GLY A 287 7.87 19.29 -0.18
C GLY A 287 8.78 18.15 0.23
N GLU A 288 9.04 18.08 1.51
CA GLU A 288 9.87 17.04 2.12
C GLU A 288 9.20 16.55 3.42
N VAL A 289 9.20 15.22 3.60
CA VAL A 289 8.85 14.58 4.87
C VAL A 289 10.01 13.74 5.33
N ARG A 290 10.50 14.04 6.52
CA ARG A 290 11.61 13.33 7.13
C ARG A 290 11.12 12.59 8.38
N THR A 291 11.34 11.28 8.42
CA THR A 291 10.92 10.40 9.51
C THR A 291 12.14 9.72 10.10
N TYR A 292 12.23 9.70 11.43
CA TYR A 292 13.14 8.86 12.20
C TYR A 292 12.30 7.93 13.07
N GLY A 293 12.70 6.68 13.16
CA GLY A 293 12.01 5.70 13.97
C GLY A 293 12.95 4.73 14.64
N ALA A 294 12.47 4.12 15.70
CA ALA A 294 13.13 3.05 16.41
C ALA A 294 12.09 2.06 16.94
N ASN A 295 12.36 0.78 16.77
CA ASN A 295 11.52 -0.30 17.29
C ASN A 295 12.40 -1.28 18.08
N LEU A 296 11.91 -1.72 19.23
CA LEU A 296 12.46 -2.84 19.99
C LEU A 296 11.32 -3.79 20.31
N ASN A 297 11.38 -5.00 19.75
CA ASN A 297 10.39 -6.04 19.94
C ASN A 297 11.10 -7.28 20.52
N LEU A 298 10.60 -7.76 21.65
CA LEU A 298 11.17 -8.85 22.43
C LEU A 298 10.12 -9.94 22.62
N ASP A 299 10.55 -11.20 22.49
CA ASP A 299 9.74 -12.36 22.82
C ASP A 299 10.45 -13.17 23.90
N SER A 300 9.71 -13.57 24.92
CA SER A 300 10.17 -14.50 25.96
C SER A 300 9.21 -15.66 26.11
N ARG A 301 9.75 -16.87 26.20
CA ARG A 301 8.94 -18.05 26.47
C ARG A 301 8.67 -18.16 27.97
N LEU A 302 7.43 -18.45 28.33
CA LEU A 302 7.01 -18.68 29.70
C LEU A 302 6.52 -20.12 29.84
N PHE A 303 7.05 -20.84 30.83
CA PHE A 303 6.65 -22.22 31.15
C PHE A 303 6.68 -23.14 29.91
N ASP A 304 7.66 -22.96 29.04
CA ASP A 304 7.94 -23.73 27.81
C ASP A 304 6.79 -23.79 26.76
N ARG A 305 5.68 -23.11 27.01
CA ARG A 305 4.50 -23.17 26.13
C ARG A 305 3.84 -21.81 25.82
N HIS A 306 3.98 -20.84 26.69
CA HIS A 306 3.41 -19.51 26.50
C HIS A 306 4.45 -18.55 25.94
N THR A 307 4.01 -17.53 25.22
CA THR A 307 4.89 -16.48 24.68
C THR A 307 4.49 -15.13 25.23
N LEU A 308 5.43 -14.39 25.77
CA LEU A 308 5.28 -13.01 26.15
C LEU A 308 5.98 -12.13 25.13
N LYS A 309 5.24 -11.23 24.47
CA LYS A 309 5.77 -10.20 23.58
C LYS A 309 5.71 -8.86 24.29
N TYR A 310 6.79 -8.10 24.22
CA TYR A 310 6.86 -6.77 24.83
C TYR A 310 7.86 -5.90 24.08
N GLY A 311 7.68 -4.61 24.18
CA GLY A 311 8.59 -3.72 23.46
C GLY A 311 8.16 -2.28 23.46
N VAL A 312 8.92 -1.48 22.70
CA VAL A 312 8.71 -0.06 22.53
C VAL A 312 8.84 0.31 21.05
N ASN A 313 8.03 1.28 20.64
CA ASN A 313 8.10 1.87 19.31
C ASN A 313 8.17 3.39 19.46
N TRP A 314 9.00 4.02 18.66
CA TRP A 314 9.14 5.46 18.62
C TRP A 314 9.29 5.94 17.19
N ARG A 315 8.69 7.11 16.91
CA ARG A 315 8.78 7.75 15.62
C ARG A 315 8.67 9.26 15.76
N THR A 316 9.51 10.00 15.06
CA THR A 316 9.34 11.46 14.92
C THR A 316 9.34 11.81 13.44
N GLN A 317 8.49 12.76 13.08
CA GLN A 317 8.30 13.18 11.70
C GLN A 317 8.35 14.70 11.61
N LYS A 318 8.98 15.19 10.55
CA LYS A 318 9.01 16.61 10.20
C LYS A 318 8.58 16.76 8.75
N SER A 319 7.59 17.59 8.51
CA SER A 319 7.12 17.99 7.19
C SER A 319 7.53 19.42 6.92
N SER A 320 8.06 19.70 5.73
CA SER A 320 8.50 21.03 5.33
C SER A 320 8.21 21.29 3.86
N SER A 321 7.94 22.57 3.54
CA SER A 321 7.80 23.06 2.18
C SER A 321 8.83 24.15 1.95
N ASN A 322 9.63 24.03 0.89
CA ASN A 322 10.66 25.00 0.50
C ASN A 322 11.59 25.44 1.65
N GLY A 323 11.73 24.60 2.69
CA GLY A 323 12.54 24.87 3.87
C GLY A 323 11.95 25.84 4.90
N GLU A 324 10.84 26.50 4.62
CA GLU A 324 10.32 27.61 5.44
C GLU A 324 9.20 27.20 6.41
N ASN A 325 8.19 26.48 5.95
CA ASN A 325 7.08 26.06 6.80
C ASN A 325 7.33 24.64 7.33
N ASN A 326 7.23 24.47 8.64
CA ASN A 326 7.55 23.20 9.28
C ASN A 326 6.43 22.74 10.21
N GLU A 327 6.09 21.49 10.10
CA GLU A 327 5.29 20.77 11.09
C GLU A 327 6.11 19.63 11.68
N LYS A 328 5.84 19.30 12.91
CA LYS A 328 6.54 18.23 13.62
C LYS A 328 5.57 17.42 14.45
N LYS A 329 5.77 16.10 14.47
CA LYS A 329 5.09 15.22 15.41
C LYS A 329 6.01 14.12 15.91
N SER A 330 5.69 13.60 17.08
CA SER A 330 6.35 12.45 17.68
C SER A 330 5.30 11.49 18.22
N ASP A 331 5.54 10.20 18.04
CA ASP A 331 4.74 9.10 18.56
C ASP A 331 5.66 8.19 19.38
N ALA A 332 5.17 7.70 20.51
CA ALA A 332 5.84 6.69 21.32
C ALA A 332 4.81 5.69 21.83
N GLY A 333 5.13 4.41 21.79
CA GLY A 333 4.28 3.35 22.28
C GLY A 333 5.07 2.32 23.07
N VAL A 334 4.46 1.78 24.11
CA VAL A 334 4.96 0.65 24.88
C VAL A 334 3.87 -0.40 24.99
N TYR A 335 4.23 -1.67 24.86
CA TYR A 335 3.25 -2.74 24.88
C TYR A 335 3.73 -4.01 25.57
N VAL A 336 2.76 -4.79 26.02
CA VAL A 336 2.90 -6.16 26.46
C VAL A 336 1.76 -7.00 25.89
N GLU A 337 2.08 -8.18 25.39
CA GLU A 337 1.12 -9.11 24.81
C GLU A 337 1.47 -10.54 25.19
N GLY A 338 0.53 -11.26 25.76
CA GLY A 338 0.67 -12.68 26.08
C GLY A 338 -0.04 -13.55 25.06
N ILE A 339 0.64 -14.58 24.59
CA ILE A 339 0.06 -15.67 23.78
C ILE A 339 0.05 -16.92 24.66
N TRP A 340 -1.14 -17.29 25.12
CA TRP A 340 -1.37 -18.33 26.10
C TRP A 340 -1.85 -19.60 25.40
N ASP A 341 -0.97 -20.59 25.38
CA ASP A 341 -1.29 -21.90 24.81
C ASP A 341 -1.98 -22.79 25.85
N PHE A 342 -3.26 -22.97 25.70
CA PHE A 342 -4.10 -23.90 26.47
C PHE A 342 -4.72 -24.96 25.54
N SER A 343 -3.92 -25.47 24.61
CA SER A 343 -4.39 -26.41 23.58
C SER A 343 -5.60 -27.26 24.03
N PRO A 344 -6.71 -27.27 23.26
CA PRO A 344 -6.86 -26.80 21.87
C PRO A 344 -7.22 -25.31 21.73
N VAL A 345 -7.10 -24.51 22.78
CA VAL A 345 -7.41 -23.07 22.79
C VAL A 345 -6.13 -22.27 22.91
N THR A 346 -5.98 -21.27 22.07
CA THR A 346 -4.94 -20.24 22.20
C THR A 346 -5.59 -18.88 22.49
N LEU A 347 -5.22 -18.29 23.63
CA LEU A 347 -5.70 -16.97 24.05
C LEU A 347 -4.59 -15.96 23.85
N THR A 348 -4.90 -14.82 23.22
CA THR A 348 -3.99 -13.66 23.14
C THR A 348 -4.58 -12.51 23.93
N THR A 349 -3.78 -11.93 24.83
CA THR A 349 -4.15 -10.75 25.61
C THR A 349 -3.08 -9.70 25.49
N GLY A 350 -3.46 -8.45 25.31
CA GLY A 350 -2.48 -7.39 25.13
C GLY A 350 -2.94 -6.05 25.69
N LEU A 351 -1.97 -5.24 26.03
CA LEU A 351 -2.18 -3.85 26.43
C LEU A 351 -1.06 -3.00 25.85
N ARG A 352 -1.45 -1.92 25.20
CA ARG A 352 -0.55 -0.94 24.63
C ARG A 352 -0.91 0.46 25.10
N TYR A 353 0.10 1.27 25.39
CA TYR A 353 -0.06 2.70 25.64
C TYR A 353 0.68 3.48 24.57
N ASP A 354 -0.04 4.37 23.86
CA ASP A 354 0.50 5.26 22.85
C ASP A 354 0.37 6.70 23.29
N ARG A 355 1.44 7.47 23.15
CA ARG A 355 1.49 8.91 23.40
C ARG A 355 1.99 9.63 22.17
N TRP A 356 1.40 10.78 21.87
CA TRP A 356 1.80 11.60 20.75
C TRP A 356 1.88 13.09 21.13
N LYS A 357 2.68 13.82 20.36
CA LYS A 357 2.79 15.29 20.42
C LYS A 357 2.91 15.81 18.99
N MET A 358 2.16 16.87 18.64
CA MET A 358 2.19 17.52 17.34
C MET A 358 2.33 19.03 17.50
N LYS A 359 3.11 19.65 16.61
CA LYS A 359 3.23 21.10 16.46
C LYS A 359 3.00 21.46 15.00
N THR A 360 2.02 22.33 14.71
CA THR A 360 1.67 22.79 13.37
C THR A 360 2.55 23.95 12.91
N SER A 361 2.48 24.27 11.60
CA SER A 361 3.18 25.41 11.00
C SER A 361 2.75 26.77 11.60
N SER A 362 1.55 26.86 12.16
CA SER A 362 1.05 28.05 12.86
C SER A 362 1.33 28.01 14.38
N ASN A 363 2.27 27.17 14.84
CA ASN A 363 2.69 27.03 16.23
C ASN A 363 1.60 26.56 17.20
N THR A 364 0.53 25.90 16.74
CA THR A 364 -0.41 25.23 17.65
C THR A 364 0.15 23.87 18.05
N GLU A 365 0.10 23.57 19.35
CA GLU A 365 0.61 22.33 19.92
C GLU A 365 -0.52 21.52 20.55
N ASN A 366 -0.53 20.21 20.28
CA ASN A 366 -1.43 19.25 20.90
C ASN A 366 -0.65 18.00 21.31
N SER A 367 -1.08 17.37 22.39
CA SER A 367 -0.54 16.09 22.84
C SER A 367 -1.60 15.31 23.61
N ASP A 368 -1.57 13.99 23.49
CA ASP A 368 -2.46 13.11 24.25
C ASP A 368 -1.85 11.70 24.34
N GLY A 369 -2.48 10.85 25.15
CA GLY A 369 -2.11 9.45 25.29
C GLY A 369 -3.33 8.56 25.47
N ASN A 370 -3.25 7.32 24.95
CA ASN A 370 -4.37 6.38 24.95
C ASN A 370 -3.92 4.96 25.26
N LEU A 371 -4.73 4.26 26.06
CA LEU A 371 -4.61 2.82 26.29
C LEU A 371 -5.40 2.06 25.24
N ASN A 372 -4.78 1.00 24.70
CA ASN A 372 -5.31 0.17 23.66
C ASN A 372 -5.22 -1.31 24.06
N PRO A 373 -6.30 -1.88 24.63
CA PRO A 373 -6.36 -3.30 24.94
C PRO A 373 -6.61 -4.14 23.69
N SER A 374 -6.17 -5.38 23.72
CA SER A 374 -6.48 -6.38 22.71
C SER A 374 -6.73 -7.75 23.34
N ILE A 375 -7.67 -8.50 22.76
CA ILE A 375 -7.95 -9.88 23.14
C ILE A 375 -8.25 -10.67 21.87
N GLY A 376 -7.74 -11.90 21.81
CA GLY A 376 -7.98 -12.82 20.71
C GLY A 376 -8.08 -14.25 21.22
N LEU A 377 -8.85 -15.06 20.51
CA LEU A 377 -9.03 -16.47 20.83
C LEU A 377 -8.99 -17.27 19.53
N VAL A 378 -8.24 -18.36 19.53
CA VAL A 378 -8.26 -19.38 18.49
C VAL A 378 -8.66 -20.69 19.15
N TYR A 379 -9.67 -21.35 18.63
CA TYR A 379 -10.13 -22.67 19.09
C TYR A 379 -10.01 -23.68 17.96
N ASP A 380 -9.07 -24.62 18.12
CA ASP A 380 -8.88 -25.74 17.21
C ASP A 380 -9.91 -26.82 17.56
N ILE A 381 -11.09 -26.77 16.91
CA ILE A 381 -12.19 -27.71 17.14
C ILE A 381 -11.78 -29.10 16.70
N THR A 382 -11.08 -29.18 15.57
CA THR A 382 -10.38 -30.38 15.08
C THR A 382 -9.00 -29.98 14.58
N PRO A 383 -8.08 -30.92 14.28
CA PRO A 383 -6.80 -30.58 13.66
C PRO A 383 -6.93 -29.81 12.34
N ASP A 384 -8.04 -29.97 11.64
CA ASP A 384 -8.28 -29.38 10.32
C ASP A 384 -9.20 -28.16 10.36
N PHE A 385 -9.89 -27.89 11.47
CA PHE A 385 -10.87 -26.82 11.58
C PHE A 385 -10.69 -25.99 12.84
N SER A 386 -10.48 -24.69 12.67
CA SER A 386 -10.38 -23.71 13.75
C SER A 386 -11.33 -22.53 13.57
N ILE A 387 -11.78 -21.99 14.68
CA ILE A 387 -12.51 -20.73 14.78
C ILE A 387 -11.64 -19.72 15.51
N ASN A 388 -11.64 -18.47 15.05
CA ASN A 388 -10.94 -17.38 15.71
C ASN A 388 -11.88 -16.20 15.95
N THR A 389 -11.63 -15.46 17.01
CA THR A 389 -12.33 -14.22 17.32
C THR A 389 -11.36 -13.24 17.96
N SER A 390 -11.56 -11.95 17.72
CA SER A 390 -10.72 -10.90 18.30
C SER A 390 -11.49 -9.63 18.55
N LEU A 391 -11.00 -8.86 19.53
CA LEU A 391 -11.41 -7.49 19.80
C LEU A 391 -10.15 -6.68 20.07
N ASN A 392 -9.79 -5.80 19.13
CA ASN A 392 -8.59 -4.99 19.18
C ASN A 392 -8.91 -3.51 19.19
N TYR A 393 -8.14 -2.76 19.97
CA TYR A 393 -8.14 -1.31 20.00
C TYR A 393 -6.79 -0.78 19.53
N ALA A 394 -6.78 0.29 18.78
CA ALA A 394 -5.58 0.99 18.36
C ALA A 394 -5.83 2.49 18.24
N THR A 395 -4.75 3.26 18.34
CA THR A 395 -4.76 4.72 18.24
C THR A 395 -3.94 5.14 17.03
N ARG A 396 -4.45 6.12 16.27
CA ARG A 396 -3.70 6.84 15.25
C ARG A 396 -3.66 8.31 15.60
N SER A 397 -2.46 8.84 15.83
CA SER A 397 -2.24 10.25 16.12
C SER A 397 -2.60 11.13 14.93
N PRO A 398 -2.90 12.43 15.13
CA PRO A 398 -3.11 13.36 14.04
C PRO A 398 -1.93 13.35 13.07
N ARG A 399 -2.23 13.37 11.78
CA ARG A 399 -1.21 13.41 10.74
C ARG A 399 -0.68 14.84 10.56
N LEU A 400 0.57 14.95 10.13
CA LEU A 400 1.10 16.19 9.61
C LEU A 400 0.35 16.57 8.33
N TYR A 401 0.22 17.86 8.08
CA TYR A 401 -0.37 18.34 6.84
C TYR A 401 0.54 18.01 5.64
N GLU A 402 -0.03 17.98 4.46
CA GLU A 402 0.68 17.66 3.23
C GLU A 402 1.78 18.69 2.95
N ALA A 403 3.02 18.22 2.90
CA ALA A 403 4.20 19.07 2.80
C ALA A 403 4.14 20.05 1.62
N ALA A 404 3.74 19.58 0.45
CA ALA A 404 3.67 20.41 -0.75
C ALA A 404 2.64 21.54 -0.67
N LEU A 405 1.62 21.43 0.16
CA LEU A 405 0.58 22.45 0.31
C LEU A 405 0.91 23.50 1.39
N MET A 406 1.91 23.26 2.22
CA MET A 406 2.25 24.16 3.32
C MET A 406 2.83 25.50 2.83
N SER A 407 3.36 25.56 1.59
CA SER A 407 3.79 26.80 0.96
C SER A 407 2.65 27.78 0.69
N ILE A 408 1.43 27.27 0.49
CA ILE A 408 0.25 28.05 0.11
C ILE A 408 -0.86 28.00 1.15
N ARG A 409 -0.70 27.27 2.27
CA ARG A 409 -1.73 27.11 3.30
C ARG A 409 -1.14 27.26 4.70
N SER A 410 -1.85 27.99 5.55
CA SER A 410 -1.53 28.13 6.97
C SER A 410 -2.34 27.11 7.78
N ILE A 411 -1.64 26.25 8.51
CA ILE A 411 -2.24 25.13 9.21
C ILE A 411 -2.27 25.36 10.72
N LYS A 412 -3.43 25.14 11.32
CA LYS A 412 -3.64 25.10 12.76
C LYS A 412 -4.22 23.76 13.20
N ALA A 413 -4.16 23.48 14.47
CA ALA A 413 -4.91 22.40 15.10
C ALA A 413 -5.93 22.98 16.08
N SER A 414 -7.13 22.40 16.13
CA SER A 414 -8.09 22.69 17.19
C SER A 414 -7.48 22.37 18.56
N PRO A 415 -7.70 23.19 19.59
CA PRO A 415 -7.25 22.86 20.95
C PRO A 415 -7.76 21.50 21.45
N ASP A 416 -8.93 21.08 20.99
CA ASP A 416 -9.58 19.82 21.37
C ASP A 416 -9.27 18.65 20.42
N LEU A 417 -8.26 18.80 19.56
CA LEU A 417 -7.89 17.75 18.59
C LEU A 417 -7.43 16.47 19.32
N LYS A 418 -8.09 15.37 18.98
CA LYS A 418 -7.83 14.03 19.53
C LYS A 418 -7.29 13.09 18.47
N ALA A 419 -6.60 12.06 18.91
CA ALA A 419 -6.23 10.93 18.06
C ALA A 419 -7.45 10.13 17.62
N GLU A 420 -7.39 9.55 16.45
CA GLU A 420 -8.36 8.54 16.00
C GLU A 420 -8.22 7.28 16.84
N ARG A 421 -9.35 6.73 17.30
CA ARG A 421 -9.39 5.49 18.08
C ARG A 421 -10.22 4.45 17.36
N SER A 422 -9.55 3.38 16.94
CA SER A 422 -10.17 2.24 16.27
C SER A 422 -10.50 1.14 17.25
N ARG A 423 -11.65 0.51 17.06
CA ARG A 423 -12.06 -0.75 17.68
C ARG A 423 -12.54 -1.68 16.59
N ASN A 424 -11.98 -2.88 16.53
CA ASN A 424 -12.41 -3.90 15.56
C ASN A 424 -12.75 -5.21 16.27
N ALA A 425 -13.97 -5.68 16.06
CA ALA A 425 -14.43 -7.01 16.45
C ALA A 425 -14.48 -7.88 15.21
N GLU A 426 -13.88 -9.06 15.27
CA GLU A 426 -13.78 -9.98 14.14
C GLU A 426 -13.98 -11.42 14.59
N ILE A 427 -14.69 -12.20 13.76
CA ILE A 427 -14.83 -13.65 13.91
C ILE A 427 -14.49 -14.30 12.58
N GLY A 428 -13.75 -15.40 12.62
CA GLY A 428 -13.32 -16.09 11.43
C GLY A 428 -13.17 -17.59 11.64
N PHE A 429 -12.87 -18.28 10.54
CA PHE A 429 -12.58 -19.69 10.55
C PHE A 429 -11.47 -20.02 9.55
N ASN A 430 -10.77 -21.13 9.80
CA ASN A 430 -9.85 -21.77 8.87
C ASN A 430 -10.18 -23.26 8.80
N TYR A 431 -10.22 -23.81 7.59
CA TYR A 431 -10.47 -25.20 7.33
C TYR A 431 -9.49 -25.75 6.30
N HIS A 432 -8.85 -26.86 6.63
CA HIS A 432 -7.93 -27.58 5.77
C HIS A 432 -8.45 -28.99 5.54
N TRP A 433 -8.82 -29.32 4.31
CA TRP A 433 -9.23 -30.66 3.95
C TRP A 433 -8.11 -31.36 3.20
N ASN A 434 -7.50 -32.34 3.85
CA ASN A 434 -6.24 -32.94 3.40
C ASN A 434 -5.18 -31.84 3.13
N SER A 435 -4.20 -32.13 2.28
CA SER A 435 -3.28 -31.11 1.78
C SER A 435 -3.80 -30.35 0.56
N ALA A 436 -5.06 -30.62 0.14
CA ALA A 436 -5.60 -30.14 -1.13
C ALA A 436 -6.41 -28.86 -1.01
N LEU A 437 -7.38 -28.81 -0.10
CA LEU A 437 -8.34 -27.70 0.01
C LEU A 437 -8.10 -26.88 1.28
N THR A 438 -8.00 -25.56 1.13
CA THR A 438 -8.00 -24.60 2.22
C THR A 438 -9.16 -23.64 2.05
N LEU A 439 -9.98 -23.49 3.09
CA LEU A 439 -11.04 -22.50 3.16
C LEU A 439 -10.79 -21.58 4.35
N SER A 440 -11.00 -20.30 4.19
CA SER A 440 -10.95 -19.33 5.27
C SER A 440 -12.02 -18.26 5.08
N GLY A 441 -12.48 -17.69 6.17
CA GLY A 441 -13.42 -16.60 6.11
C GLY A 441 -13.38 -15.78 7.38
N SER A 442 -13.85 -14.54 7.28
CA SER A 442 -14.00 -13.65 8.41
C SER A 442 -15.18 -12.70 8.22
N TYR A 443 -15.76 -12.30 9.32
CA TYR A 443 -16.73 -11.21 9.44
C TYR A 443 -16.21 -10.20 10.44
N PHE A 444 -16.25 -8.93 10.11
CA PHE A 444 -15.70 -7.87 10.94
C PHE A 444 -16.64 -6.69 11.11
N HIS A 445 -16.52 -6.03 12.26
CA HIS A 445 -17.17 -4.77 12.56
C HIS A 445 -16.14 -3.83 13.18
N GLN A 446 -15.76 -2.80 12.43
CA GLN A 446 -14.81 -1.78 12.85
C GLN A 446 -15.53 -0.46 13.13
N GLN A 447 -15.07 0.23 14.16
CA GLN A 447 -15.50 1.58 14.49
C GLN A 447 -14.29 2.45 14.79
N ILE A 448 -14.21 3.63 14.15
CA ILE A 448 -13.19 4.65 14.45
C ILE A 448 -13.91 5.88 14.98
N LYS A 449 -13.53 6.32 16.17
CA LYS A 449 -13.96 7.58 16.76
C LYS A 449 -12.95 8.67 16.47
N ASP A 450 -13.41 9.92 16.51
CA ASP A 450 -12.57 11.11 16.36
C ASP A 450 -11.80 11.14 15.04
N VAL A 451 -12.45 10.72 13.95
CA VAL A 451 -11.85 10.70 12.60
C VAL A 451 -11.30 12.07 12.25
N GLN A 452 -10.08 12.10 11.75
CA GLN A 452 -9.41 13.33 11.36
C GLN A 452 -10.10 14.02 10.19
N ALA A 453 -10.26 15.31 10.30
CA ALA A 453 -10.79 16.16 9.24
C ALA A 453 -10.08 17.52 9.22
N ILE A 454 -10.19 18.20 8.09
CA ILE A 454 -9.73 19.58 7.93
C ILE A 454 -10.94 20.45 7.63
N ARG A 455 -11.01 21.58 8.34
CA ARG A 455 -11.99 22.63 8.14
C ARG A 455 -11.28 23.93 7.76
N GLN A 456 -11.79 24.65 6.80
CA GLN A 456 -11.29 25.98 6.48
C GLN A 456 -11.96 27.00 7.39
N GLU A 457 -11.16 27.82 8.08
CA GLU A 457 -11.60 28.91 8.95
C GLU A 457 -10.86 30.20 8.54
N GLY A 458 -11.53 31.04 7.75
CA GLY A 458 -10.90 32.22 7.17
C GLY A 458 -9.71 31.83 6.29
N LYS A 459 -8.53 32.33 6.62
CA LYS A 459 -7.28 32.02 5.91
C LYS A 459 -6.58 30.74 6.38
N TYR A 460 -7.08 30.12 7.47
CA TYR A 460 -6.45 28.95 8.05
C TYR A 460 -7.16 27.66 7.66
N TYR A 461 -6.39 26.60 7.53
CA TYR A 461 -6.85 25.23 7.51
C TYR A 461 -6.64 24.64 8.91
N VAL A 462 -7.71 24.12 9.51
CA VAL A 462 -7.71 23.69 10.92
C VAL A 462 -7.96 22.20 11.00
N TRP A 463 -7.03 21.46 11.62
CA TRP A 463 -7.24 20.06 12.00
C TRP A 463 -8.31 19.97 13.08
N VAL A 464 -9.32 19.17 12.82
CA VAL A 464 -10.46 18.91 13.72
C VAL A 464 -10.81 17.42 13.68
N ASN A 465 -11.63 16.97 14.61
CA ASN A 465 -12.21 15.64 14.58
C ASN A 465 -13.55 15.69 13.80
N GLY A 466 -13.67 14.94 12.72
CA GLY A 466 -14.77 14.98 11.77
C GLY A 466 -15.90 13.98 12.04
N GLY A 467 -15.83 13.22 13.14
CA GLY A 467 -16.89 12.31 13.54
C GLY A 467 -16.49 10.86 13.71
N LYS A 468 -17.42 9.97 13.41
CA LYS A 468 -17.33 8.53 13.66
C LYS A 468 -17.48 7.74 12.36
N LEU A 469 -16.52 6.85 12.11
CA LEU A 469 -16.58 5.92 10.99
C LEU A 469 -16.93 4.52 11.50
N LYS A 470 -17.82 3.83 10.78
CA LYS A 470 -18.13 2.42 10.99
C LYS A 470 -17.89 1.67 9.69
N ASN A 471 -17.30 0.50 9.77
CA ASN A 471 -17.05 -0.37 8.62
C ASN A 471 -17.36 -1.81 8.97
N THR A 472 -18.33 -2.40 8.28
CA THR A 472 -18.75 -3.77 8.47
C THR A 472 -18.59 -4.53 7.16
N GLY A 473 -18.10 -5.76 7.23
CA GLY A 473 -17.91 -6.54 6.03
C GLY A 473 -17.49 -7.98 6.31
N TYR A 474 -17.22 -8.69 5.23
CA TYR A 474 -16.78 -10.08 5.26
C TYR A 474 -15.79 -10.39 4.15
N GLU A 475 -15.08 -11.47 4.34
CA GLU A 475 -14.13 -12.05 3.38
C GLU A 475 -14.25 -13.56 3.41
N LEU A 476 -14.18 -14.21 2.24
CA LEU A 476 -14.10 -15.64 2.08
C LEU A 476 -13.04 -15.98 1.05
N ASN A 477 -12.18 -16.95 1.33
CA ASN A 477 -11.14 -17.41 0.44
C ASN A 477 -11.11 -18.93 0.36
N ALA A 478 -10.88 -19.45 -0.84
CA ALA A 478 -10.69 -20.87 -1.10
C ALA A 478 -9.44 -21.07 -1.96
N ALA A 479 -8.65 -22.08 -1.65
CA ALA A 479 -7.54 -22.53 -2.46
C ALA A 479 -7.58 -24.06 -2.55
N TYR A 480 -7.45 -24.58 -3.78
CA TYR A 480 -7.41 -26.00 -4.06
C TYR A 480 -6.14 -26.32 -4.85
N ARG A 481 -5.40 -27.32 -4.39
CA ARG A 481 -4.20 -27.82 -5.07
C ARG A 481 -4.32 -29.31 -5.23
N TRP A 482 -4.15 -29.77 -6.47
CA TRP A 482 -4.15 -31.19 -6.80
C TRP A 482 -3.16 -31.46 -7.92
N LYS A 483 -2.10 -32.19 -7.61
CA LYS A 483 -0.99 -32.40 -8.54
C LYS A 483 -0.46 -31.04 -9.06
N GLY A 484 -0.42 -30.86 -10.39
CA GLY A 484 -0.04 -29.59 -11.02
C GLY A 484 -1.10 -28.48 -11.03
N LEU A 485 -2.36 -28.81 -10.67
CA LEU A 485 -3.47 -27.85 -10.69
C LEU A 485 -3.50 -27.00 -9.43
N THR A 486 -3.64 -25.69 -9.59
CA THR A 486 -3.97 -24.73 -8.51
C THR A 486 -5.19 -23.93 -8.91
N ALA A 487 -6.23 -23.93 -8.06
CA ALA A 487 -7.42 -23.12 -8.22
C ALA A 487 -7.63 -22.24 -6.98
N ARG A 488 -7.98 -20.99 -7.18
CA ARG A 488 -8.24 -20.02 -6.10
C ARG A 488 -9.52 -19.24 -6.37
N ALA A 489 -10.25 -18.94 -5.33
CA ALA A 489 -11.40 -18.04 -5.37
C ALA A 489 -11.45 -17.22 -4.09
N GLY A 490 -11.85 -15.97 -4.20
CA GLY A 490 -12.01 -15.09 -3.05
C GLY A 490 -13.15 -14.12 -3.27
N VAL A 491 -13.75 -13.67 -2.18
CA VAL A 491 -14.73 -12.59 -2.18
C VAL A 491 -14.52 -11.71 -0.96
N ALA A 492 -14.62 -10.40 -1.15
CA ALA A 492 -14.59 -9.43 -0.08
C ALA A 492 -15.67 -8.37 -0.28
N TYR A 493 -16.25 -7.92 0.81
CA TYR A 493 -17.19 -6.82 0.84
C TYR A 493 -17.02 -6.01 2.12
N SER A 494 -17.09 -4.70 1.98
CA SER A 494 -17.07 -3.75 3.11
C SER A 494 -17.96 -2.57 2.83
N LYS A 495 -18.54 -2.00 3.88
CA LYS A 495 -19.48 -0.87 3.79
C LYS A 495 -19.13 0.21 4.80
N PRO A 496 -18.11 1.04 4.51
CA PRO A 496 -17.74 2.13 5.40
C PRO A 496 -18.82 3.23 5.39
N LYS A 497 -19.15 3.72 6.59
CA LYS A 497 -20.07 4.82 6.82
C LYS A 497 -19.43 5.86 7.73
N LEU A 498 -19.47 7.12 7.32
CA LEU A 498 -19.04 8.27 8.12
C LEU A 498 -20.26 9.02 8.63
N ASN A 499 -20.40 9.13 9.95
CA ASN A 499 -21.54 9.79 10.62
C ASN A 499 -22.91 9.24 10.17
N GLY A 500 -22.98 7.95 9.82
CA GLY A 500 -24.20 7.27 9.36
C GLY A 500 -24.38 7.21 7.85
N ASP A 501 -23.74 8.10 7.10
CA ASP A 501 -23.81 8.15 5.64
C ASP A 501 -22.72 7.30 4.99
N THR A 502 -22.90 6.90 3.74
CA THR A 502 -21.87 6.23 2.97
C THR A 502 -20.62 7.09 2.92
N ALA A 503 -19.49 6.53 3.41
CA ALA A 503 -18.22 7.24 3.39
C ALA A 503 -17.69 7.34 1.95
N ASP A 504 -17.43 8.54 1.49
CA ASP A 504 -16.73 8.80 0.23
C ASP A 504 -15.71 9.91 0.39
N LYS A 505 -14.65 9.58 1.06
CA LYS A 505 -13.50 10.44 1.22
C LYS A 505 -12.27 9.60 0.94
N VAL A 506 -11.73 9.71 -0.26
CA VAL A 506 -10.75 8.80 -0.85
C VAL A 506 -9.53 8.50 0.04
N THR A 507 -9.10 9.44 0.87
CA THR A 507 -8.00 9.22 1.80
C THR A 507 -8.43 8.48 3.08
N THR A 508 -9.69 8.61 3.48
CA THR A 508 -10.22 8.04 4.73
C THR A 508 -10.95 6.71 4.49
N ALA A 509 -12.00 6.73 3.69
CA ALA A 509 -12.76 5.53 3.32
C ALA A 509 -13.63 5.80 2.11
N ILE A 510 -13.82 4.80 1.27
CA ILE A 510 -14.65 4.88 0.06
C ILE A 510 -15.56 3.66 -0.07
N PRO A 511 -16.72 3.82 -0.73
CA PRO A 511 -17.59 2.69 -1.01
C PRO A 511 -16.95 1.82 -2.09
N MET A 512 -16.82 0.54 -1.78
CA MET A 512 -16.30 -0.48 -2.67
C MET A 512 -17.40 -1.45 -3.07
N GLY A 513 -17.44 -1.82 -4.34
CA GLY A 513 -18.28 -2.94 -4.79
C GLY A 513 -17.77 -4.27 -4.23
N ARG A 514 -18.70 -5.23 -4.06
CA ARG A 514 -18.30 -6.60 -3.72
C ARG A 514 -17.33 -7.09 -4.78
N THR A 515 -16.17 -7.55 -4.33
CA THR A 515 -15.05 -7.93 -5.18
C THR A 515 -14.85 -9.44 -5.12
N TRP A 516 -14.81 -10.06 -6.29
CA TRP A 516 -14.50 -11.47 -6.49
C TRP A 516 -13.14 -11.57 -7.16
N THR A 517 -12.30 -12.48 -6.69
CA THR A 517 -11.04 -12.83 -7.35
C THR A 517 -11.04 -14.32 -7.65
N THR A 518 -10.46 -14.68 -8.78
CA THR A 518 -10.33 -16.06 -9.22
C THR A 518 -8.94 -16.30 -9.78
N GLY A 519 -8.47 -17.53 -9.71
CA GLY A 519 -7.22 -17.94 -10.31
C GLY A 519 -7.27 -19.43 -10.64
N LEU A 520 -6.71 -19.80 -11.78
CA LEU A 520 -6.55 -21.18 -12.20
C LEU A 520 -5.22 -21.30 -12.93
N SER A 521 -4.35 -22.19 -12.46
CA SER A 521 -3.09 -22.47 -13.10
C SER A 521 -2.75 -23.95 -13.09
N TYR A 522 -1.93 -24.35 -14.07
CA TYR A 522 -1.42 -25.69 -14.18
C TYR A 522 0.09 -25.67 -14.39
N GLN A 523 0.81 -26.39 -13.54
CA GLN A 523 2.25 -26.60 -13.62
C GLN A 523 2.54 -27.92 -14.35
N PHE A 524 3.21 -27.82 -15.47
CA PHE A 524 3.77 -28.97 -16.20
C PHE A 524 5.18 -29.27 -15.67
N ASP A 525 5.52 -30.54 -15.52
CA ASP A 525 6.86 -30.95 -15.11
C ASP A 525 7.86 -30.92 -16.27
N ASN A 526 7.39 -31.31 -17.45
CA ASN A 526 8.19 -31.30 -18.68
C ASN A 526 7.33 -30.87 -19.90
N PRO A 527 7.56 -29.68 -20.45
CA PRO A 527 8.53 -28.67 -20.01
C PRO A 527 8.16 -28.11 -18.63
N ASN A 528 9.13 -27.55 -17.89
CA ASN A 528 8.87 -26.86 -16.64
C ASN A 528 8.18 -25.51 -16.93
N LEU A 529 6.86 -25.57 -17.08
CA LEU A 529 6.02 -24.48 -17.53
C LEU A 529 4.74 -24.42 -16.70
N GLU A 530 4.46 -23.25 -16.12
CA GLU A 530 3.15 -22.93 -15.57
C GLU A 530 2.37 -22.08 -16.57
N ILE A 531 1.11 -22.42 -16.79
CA ILE A 531 0.15 -21.57 -17.51
C ILE A 531 -1.02 -21.28 -16.60
N GLY A 532 -1.54 -20.06 -16.68
CA GLY A 532 -2.62 -19.68 -15.79
C GLY A 532 -3.48 -18.53 -16.29
N TRP A 533 -4.58 -18.41 -15.61
CA TRP A 533 -5.56 -17.33 -15.73
C TRP A 533 -5.89 -16.79 -14.34
N ARG A 534 -6.13 -15.49 -14.27
CA ARG A 534 -6.66 -14.82 -13.09
C ARG A 534 -7.73 -13.80 -13.48
N GLY A 535 -8.72 -13.64 -12.62
CA GLY A 535 -9.83 -12.73 -12.85
C GLY A 535 -10.14 -11.90 -11.61
N ARG A 536 -10.59 -10.67 -11.83
CA ARG A 536 -11.08 -9.77 -10.78
C ARG A 536 -12.39 -9.14 -11.25
N TYR A 537 -13.45 -9.34 -10.48
CA TYR A 537 -14.80 -8.89 -10.80
C TYR A 537 -15.33 -8.05 -9.65
N VAL A 538 -15.71 -6.82 -9.93
CA VAL A 538 -16.15 -5.85 -8.93
C VAL A 538 -17.56 -5.40 -9.29
N GLN A 539 -18.51 -5.56 -8.35
CA GLN A 539 -19.88 -5.09 -8.51
C GLN A 539 -19.91 -3.55 -8.44
N ASN A 540 -20.94 -2.94 -9.01
CA ASN A 540 -21.10 -1.50 -8.89
C ASN A 540 -21.27 -1.08 -7.42
N ALA A 541 -20.77 0.12 -7.11
CA ALA A 541 -20.96 0.78 -5.84
C ALA A 541 -21.58 2.16 -6.11
N GLY A 542 -22.88 2.17 -6.41
CA GLY A 542 -23.64 3.40 -6.59
C GLY A 542 -24.10 3.96 -5.25
N TYR A 543 -24.04 5.27 -5.08
CA TYR A 543 -24.71 5.96 -3.99
C TYR A 543 -25.14 7.35 -4.46
N ALA A 544 -26.20 7.88 -3.86
CA ALA A 544 -26.59 9.27 -4.03
C ALA A 544 -25.83 10.11 -2.99
N PRO A 545 -24.98 11.06 -3.39
CA PRO A 545 -24.34 11.95 -2.44
C PRO A 545 -25.42 12.80 -1.74
N THR A 546 -25.38 12.85 -0.41
CA THR A 546 -26.16 13.82 0.34
C THR A 546 -25.60 15.21 0.05
N SER A 547 -26.43 16.08 -0.49
CA SER A 547 -26.09 17.45 -0.84
C SER A 547 -25.62 18.26 0.37
N ARG A 548 -24.31 18.51 0.48
CA ARG A 548 -23.79 19.59 1.32
C ARG A 548 -22.59 20.24 0.63
N GLY A 549 -22.82 21.43 0.14
CA GLY A 549 -21.78 22.31 -0.43
C GLY A 549 -21.91 22.49 -1.93
N SER A 550 -21.33 23.56 -2.42
CA SER A 550 -21.38 24.08 -3.78
C SER A 550 -20.79 23.19 -4.88
N ASP A 551 -20.41 21.96 -4.56
CA ASP A 551 -20.08 20.97 -5.56
C ASP A 551 -21.38 20.31 -6.01
N VAL A 552 -21.73 20.55 -7.27
CA VAL A 552 -22.85 19.90 -7.93
C VAL A 552 -22.78 18.40 -7.59
N ALA A 553 -23.82 17.92 -6.91
CA ALA A 553 -23.96 16.52 -6.54
C ALA A 553 -24.02 15.68 -7.84
N LEU A 554 -22.86 15.33 -8.36
CA LEU A 554 -22.75 14.33 -9.41
C LEU A 554 -23.14 13.01 -8.77
N ASN A 555 -24.17 12.37 -9.30
CA ASN A 555 -24.46 10.97 -8.99
C ASN A 555 -23.23 10.16 -9.34
N VAL A 556 -22.42 9.87 -8.34
CA VAL A 556 -21.17 9.18 -8.55
C VAL A 556 -21.45 7.69 -8.52
N VAL A 557 -21.63 7.11 -9.69
CA VAL A 557 -21.70 5.67 -9.85
C VAL A 557 -20.29 5.14 -10.06
N ARG A 558 -19.81 4.34 -9.12
CA ARG A 558 -18.63 3.52 -9.31
C ARG A 558 -19.06 2.26 -10.07
N ALA A 559 -18.90 2.29 -11.39
CA ALA A 559 -19.35 1.20 -12.25
C ALA A 559 -18.64 -0.10 -11.93
N GLY A 560 -19.38 -1.21 -11.98
CA GLY A 560 -18.82 -2.55 -11.90
C GLY A 560 -17.97 -2.90 -13.11
N TYR A 561 -17.01 -3.79 -12.94
CA TYR A 561 -16.12 -4.24 -14.00
C TYR A 561 -15.61 -5.67 -13.75
N GLY A 562 -15.16 -6.31 -14.84
CA GLY A 562 -14.44 -7.59 -14.79
C GLY A 562 -13.17 -7.51 -15.63
N VAL A 563 -12.05 -7.95 -15.07
CA VAL A 563 -10.73 -7.96 -15.70
C VAL A 563 -10.17 -9.36 -15.64
N ASN A 564 -9.60 -9.81 -16.76
CA ASN A 564 -9.01 -11.12 -16.89
C ASN A 564 -7.59 -10.99 -17.43
N ASP A 565 -6.67 -11.72 -16.82
CA ASP A 565 -5.28 -11.83 -17.22
C ASP A 565 -4.96 -13.30 -17.49
N ILE A 566 -4.08 -13.54 -18.45
CA ILE A 566 -3.47 -14.85 -18.69
C ILE A 566 -1.96 -14.73 -18.57
N PHE A 567 -1.31 -15.78 -18.13
CA PHE A 567 0.14 -15.78 -17.93
C PHE A 567 0.77 -17.16 -18.19
N ALA A 568 2.06 -17.14 -18.45
CA ALA A 568 2.89 -18.32 -18.55
C ALA A 568 4.26 -18.04 -17.91
N ASN A 569 4.74 -18.95 -17.08
CA ASN A 569 6.05 -18.90 -16.44
C ASN A 569 6.83 -20.15 -16.84
N TRP A 570 7.98 -19.97 -17.47
CA TRP A 570 8.75 -21.04 -18.04
C TRP A 570 10.17 -21.05 -17.48
N LYS A 571 10.63 -22.22 -17.04
CA LYS A 571 12.01 -22.49 -16.62
C LYS A 571 12.69 -23.41 -17.62
N PRO A 572 13.29 -22.87 -18.71
CA PRO A 572 13.80 -23.64 -19.83
C PRO A 572 14.86 -24.68 -19.46
N THR A 573 15.65 -24.38 -18.45
CA THR A 573 16.73 -25.27 -17.98
C THR A 573 16.27 -26.31 -16.97
N GLY A 574 15.00 -26.21 -16.52
CA GLY A 574 14.46 -27.02 -15.43
C GLY A 574 15.02 -26.66 -14.04
N LYS A 575 15.78 -25.55 -13.95
CA LYS A 575 16.37 -25.01 -12.73
C LYS A 575 15.90 -23.56 -12.51
N ASP A 576 16.23 -23.00 -11.35
CA ASP A 576 15.90 -21.60 -11.00
C ASP A 576 16.94 -20.58 -11.52
N ASP A 577 17.74 -20.95 -12.52
CA ASP A 577 18.74 -20.06 -13.11
C ASP A 577 18.15 -19.15 -14.20
N LEU A 578 17.21 -19.65 -14.99
CA LEU A 578 16.58 -18.90 -16.06
C LEU A 578 15.05 -19.01 -15.96
N ASN A 579 14.39 -17.85 -15.85
CA ASN A 579 12.95 -17.73 -15.85
C ASN A 579 12.51 -16.82 -17.00
N VAL A 580 11.57 -17.30 -17.81
CA VAL A 580 10.92 -16.54 -18.88
C VAL A 580 9.45 -16.40 -18.50
N ASN A 581 8.98 -15.18 -18.33
CA ASN A 581 7.62 -14.90 -17.91
C ASN A 581 6.89 -14.13 -19.02
N PHE A 582 5.70 -14.57 -19.31
CA PHE A 582 4.81 -13.96 -20.31
C PHE A 582 3.46 -13.68 -19.66
N ALA A 583 2.87 -12.52 -19.96
CA ALA A 583 1.52 -12.19 -19.51
C ALA A 583 0.77 -11.37 -20.55
N VAL A 584 -0.54 -11.56 -20.59
CA VAL A 584 -1.47 -10.65 -21.27
C VAL A 584 -2.43 -10.13 -20.19
N ASN A 585 -2.17 -8.93 -19.71
CA ASN A 585 -3.01 -8.26 -18.74
C ASN A 585 -4.23 -7.65 -19.44
N ASN A 586 -5.39 -7.71 -18.77
CA ASN A 586 -6.65 -7.22 -19.33
C ASN A 586 -6.89 -7.78 -20.75
N VAL A 587 -6.88 -9.11 -20.88
CA VAL A 587 -6.92 -9.82 -22.18
C VAL A 587 -8.14 -9.46 -23.03
N LEU A 588 -9.27 -9.11 -22.38
CA LEU A 588 -10.50 -8.69 -23.06
C LEU A 588 -10.54 -7.19 -23.40
N ASN A 589 -9.47 -6.46 -23.11
CA ASN A 589 -9.33 -5.03 -23.38
C ASN A 589 -10.46 -4.18 -22.77
N LYS A 590 -10.84 -4.49 -21.53
CA LYS A 590 -11.90 -3.78 -20.80
C LYS A 590 -11.46 -2.36 -20.48
N ASN A 591 -12.28 -1.37 -20.82
CA ASN A 591 -12.14 -0.02 -20.29
C ASN A 591 -12.84 0.07 -18.94
N TYR A 592 -12.10 0.38 -17.89
CA TYR A 592 -12.63 0.43 -16.53
C TYR A 592 -11.86 1.40 -15.64
N LYS A 593 -12.50 1.78 -14.55
CA LYS A 593 -11.96 2.64 -13.50
C LYS A 593 -12.09 1.92 -12.16
N PRO A 594 -11.00 1.74 -11.40
CA PRO A 594 -11.07 1.12 -10.08
C PRO A 594 -11.90 1.97 -9.12
N HIS A 595 -12.48 1.33 -8.11
CA HIS A 595 -13.28 2.05 -7.11
C HIS A 595 -12.40 2.84 -6.12
N SER A 596 -11.16 2.43 -5.88
CA SER A 596 -10.25 3.05 -4.92
C SER A 596 -9.57 4.30 -5.45
N GLN A 597 -10.34 5.21 -6.00
CA GLN A 597 -9.86 6.54 -6.42
C GLN A 597 -11.01 7.54 -6.31
N ARG A 598 -10.69 8.83 -6.46
CA ARG A 598 -11.73 9.86 -6.52
C ARG A 598 -12.71 9.51 -7.64
N ALA A 599 -13.99 9.51 -7.28
CA ALA A 599 -15.03 9.23 -8.22
C ALA A 599 -15.32 10.44 -9.11
N GLY A 600 -15.90 10.16 -10.29
CA GLY A 600 -16.34 11.16 -11.23
C GLY A 600 -15.97 10.84 -12.66
N ALA A 601 -16.48 11.66 -13.58
CA ALA A 601 -16.23 11.49 -15.02
C ALA A 601 -14.74 11.56 -15.37
N ASN A 602 -13.95 12.24 -14.55
CA ASN A 602 -12.54 12.51 -14.78
C ASN A 602 -11.59 11.51 -14.11
N ALA A 603 -12.13 10.46 -13.48
CA ALA A 603 -11.26 9.43 -12.92
C ALA A 603 -10.43 8.78 -14.01
N LEU A 604 -9.15 8.54 -13.71
CA LEU A 604 -8.22 7.96 -14.65
C LEU A 604 -8.61 6.51 -14.98
N PRO A 605 -8.76 6.14 -16.27
CA PRO A 605 -8.99 4.74 -16.63
C PRO A 605 -7.72 3.92 -16.41
N GLU A 606 -7.90 2.64 -16.13
CA GLU A 606 -6.78 1.69 -16.07
C GLU A 606 -6.28 1.34 -17.49
N PRO A 607 -5.04 0.83 -17.59
CA PRO A 607 -4.52 0.33 -18.85
C PRO A 607 -5.44 -0.70 -19.51
N GLY A 608 -5.57 -0.63 -20.82
CA GLY A 608 -6.21 -1.66 -21.64
C GLY A 608 -5.35 -2.92 -21.70
N ARG A 609 -5.52 -3.71 -22.77
CA ARG A 609 -4.72 -4.92 -22.97
C ARG A 609 -3.24 -4.58 -23.07
N ASP A 610 -2.43 -5.26 -22.25
CA ASP A 610 -0.98 -5.10 -22.22
C ASP A 610 -0.30 -6.47 -22.29
N ILE A 611 0.53 -6.67 -23.30
CA ILE A 611 1.31 -7.88 -23.51
C ILE A 611 2.69 -7.64 -22.95
N ARG A 612 3.13 -8.51 -22.05
CA ARG A 612 4.39 -8.39 -21.32
C ARG A 612 5.25 -9.64 -21.47
N LEU A 613 6.55 -9.43 -21.56
CA LEU A 613 7.56 -10.47 -21.54
C LEU A 613 8.69 -10.03 -20.62
N SER A 614 9.12 -10.91 -19.73
CA SER A 614 10.30 -10.68 -18.91
C SER A 614 11.19 -11.91 -18.84
N VAL A 615 12.48 -11.67 -18.68
CA VAL A 615 13.51 -12.70 -18.52
C VAL A 615 14.35 -12.38 -17.30
N ASN A 616 14.53 -13.35 -16.44
CA ASN A 616 15.41 -13.28 -15.27
C ASN A 616 16.47 -14.38 -15.39
N TYR A 617 17.73 -14.01 -15.23
CA TYR A 617 18.85 -14.93 -15.21
C TYR A 617 19.68 -14.73 -13.95
N ARG A 618 20.00 -15.86 -13.28
CA ARG A 618 20.75 -15.89 -12.02
C ARG A 618 21.88 -16.94 -12.11
N PHE A 619 23.09 -16.53 -11.82
CA PHE A 619 24.28 -17.39 -11.83
C PHE A 619 25.27 -17.06 -10.70
#